data_fd2f999116c4157c7b1d08de33697ce9
#
_entry.id   fd2f999116c4157c7b1d08de33697ce9
#
_cell.length_a   1.000
_cell.length_b   1.000
_cell.length_c   1.000
_cell.angle_alpha   90.00
_cell.angle_beta   90.00
_cell.angle_gamma   90.00
#
_symmetry.space_group_name_H-M   'P 1'
#
loop_
_entity.id
_entity.type
_entity.pdbx_description
1 polymer ?
#
loop_
_entity_poly.entity_id
_entity_poly.type
_entity_poly.pdbx_seq_one_letter_code
_entity_poly.pdbx_strand_id
1 'polypeptide(L)'
;MAAALVALCGLCYAEPLPISRVTDSPTFASEDDAAVAALVIALALKPTVEWGGFVFQLRDGSFVFSDPVTSERREVCGYRGEAPGGSRLVGIYHTHPQHEADDYFSTRDVATATRMGVKTYIGVVSGRHIRMFDPISMHAHPRFKYEQYGDISPGVLLQTHLPTGNDPP
;
A
#
# COMPACT_ATOMS: atom_id res chain seq x y z
N MET A 1 15.37 -11.27 19.53
CA MET A 1 15.51 -10.53 18.26
C MET A 1 14.44 -9.44 18.27
N ALA A 2 14.80 -8.16 18.16
CA ALA A 2 13.85 -7.07 18.21
C ALA A 2 13.16 -6.96 16.84
N ALA A 3 11.83 -7.09 16.80
CA ALA A 3 11.03 -6.77 15.63
C ALA A 3 11.02 -5.24 15.46
N ALA A 4 11.36 -4.74 14.28
CA ALA A 4 11.24 -3.32 13.99
C ALA A 4 9.76 -2.97 13.82
N LEU A 5 9.25 -2.08 14.66
CA LEU A 5 7.88 -1.58 14.59
C LEU A 5 7.85 -0.32 13.71
N VAL A 6 7.11 -0.37 12.62
CA VAL A 6 6.87 0.78 11.76
C VAL A 6 5.51 1.36 12.11
N ALA A 7 5.46 2.60 12.62
CA ALA A 7 4.22 3.29 12.95
C ALA A 7 3.90 4.35 11.90
N LEU A 8 2.76 4.24 11.27
CA LEU A 8 2.19 5.26 10.40
C LEU A 8 1.18 6.11 11.17
N CYS A 9 1.47 7.37 11.33
CA CYS A 9 0.63 8.41 11.93
C CYS A 9 0.28 8.27 13.42
N GLY A 10 0.91 9.07 14.26
CA GLY A 10 0.88 8.97 15.73
C GLY A 10 0.01 9.96 16.50
N LEU A 11 -1.15 10.45 16.04
CA LEU A 11 -1.85 11.48 16.83
C LEU A 11 -3.39 11.37 16.94
N CYS A 12 -4.02 10.31 16.49
CA CYS A 12 -5.50 10.31 16.45
C CYS A 12 -6.23 9.25 17.30
N TYR A 13 -5.58 8.35 18.06
CA TYR A 13 -6.32 7.22 18.65
C TYR A 13 -5.99 6.89 20.09
N ALA A 14 -7.07 6.73 20.89
CA ALA A 14 -7.07 6.07 22.20
C ALA A 14 -7.03 4.52 22.06
N GLU A 15 -7.41 3.99 20.89
CA GLU A 15 -7.39 2.56 20.60
C GLU A 15 -6.04 2.12 20.00
N PRO A 16 -5.55 0.93 20.34
CA PRO A 16 -4.31 0.43 19.77
C PRO A 16 -4.47 0.25 18.25
N LEU A 17 -3.48 0.74 17.50
CA LEU A 17 -3.47 0.59 16.04
C LEU A 17 -3.42 -0.89 15.65
N PRO A 18 -4.16 -1.32 14.61
CA PRO A 18 -4.08 -2.69 14.11
C PRO A 18 -2.66 -3.03 13.67
N ILE A 19 -2.27 -4.26 13.88
CA ILE A 19 -0.93 -4.75 13.53
C ILE A 19 -1.04 -5.67 12.32
N SER A 20 -0.37 -5.26 11.24
CA SER A 20 -0.23 -6.05 10.03
C SER A 20 1.04 -6.91 10.12
N ARG A 21 0.90 -8.22 9.96
CA ARG A 21 1.97 -9.21 10.05
C ARG A 21 2.11 -9.99 8.77
N VAL A 22 3.28 -10.54 8.52
CA VAL A 22 3.47 -11.56 7.49
C VAL A 22 3.12 -12.91 8.09
N THR A 23 2.01 -13.51 7.66
CA THR A 23 1.58 -14.84 8.14
C THR A 23 1.73 -15.89 7.04
N ASP A 24 1.07 -15.74 5.91
CA ASP A 24 1.00 -16.73 4.84
C ASP A 24 1.44 -16.18 3.47
N SER A 25 2.22 -15.09 3.44
CA SER A 25 2.69 -14.53 2.17
C SER A 25 3.64 -15.50 1.47
N PRO A 26 3.39 -15.86 0.21
CA PRO A 26 4.42 -16.47 -0.62
C PRO A 26 5.56 -15.48 -0.84
N THR A 27 6.71 -15.99 -1.32
CA THR A 27 7.84 -15.16 -1.73
C THR A 27 7.72 -14.77 -3.19
N PHE A 28 8.13 -13.54 -3.52
CA PHE A 28 8.09 -12.97 -4.87
C PHE A 28 9.49 -12.55 -5.31
N ALA A 29 9.71 -12.54 -6.64
CA ALA A 29 10.97 -12.10 -7.22
C ALA A 29 11.09 -10.57 -7.29
N SER A 30 9.97 -9.84 -7.27
CA SER A 30 9.95 -8.39 -7.30
C SER A 30 9.04 -7.80 -6.21
N GLU A 31 9.34 -6.57 -5.83
CA GLU A 31 8.51 -5.77 -4.92
C GLU A 31 7.11 -5.52 -5.49
N ASP A 32 7.06 -5.20 -6.79
CA ASP A 32 5.81 -4.87 -7.47
C ASP A 32 4.87 -6.08 -7.51
N ASP A 33 5.38 -7.30 -7.76
CA ASP A 33 4.59 -8.54 -7.75
C ASP A 33 4.03 -8.83 -6.34
N ALA A 34 4.83 -8.63 -5.30
CA ALA A 34 4.38 -8.80 -3.93
C ALA A 34 3.26 -7.80 -3.57
N ALA A 35 3.42 -6.54 -3.97
CA ALA A 35 2.42 -5.50 -3.75
C ALA A 35 1.11 -5.77 -4.51
N VAL A 36 1.22 -6.20 -5.77
CA VAL A 36 0.06 -6.58 -6.58
C VAL A 36 -0.70 -7.75 -5.94
N ALA A 37 0.00 -8.79 -5.51
CA ALA A 37 -0.63 -9.93 -4.84
C ALA A 37 -1.34 -9.53 -3.55
N ALA A 38 -0.72 -8.68 -2.73
CA ALA A 38 -1.32 -8.13 -1.52
C ALA A 38 -2.60 -7.35 -1.82
N LEU A 39 -2.57 -6.49 -2.84
CA LEU A 39 -3.70 -5.66 -3.24
C LEU A 39 -4.84 -6.48 -3.85
N VAL A 40 -4.56 -7.54 -4.59
CA VAL A 40 -5.58 -8.47 -5.08
C VAL A 40 -6.36 -9.08 -3.92
N ILE A 41 -5.67 -9.49 -2.86
CA ILE A 41 -6.30 -10.00 -1.63
C ILE A 41 -7.11 -8.89 -0.94
N ALA A 42 -6.51 -7.72 -0.75
CA ALA A 42 -7.16 -6.60 -0.06
C ALA A 42 -8.42 -6.10 -0.78
N LEU A 43 -8.39 -6.04 -2.12
CA LEU A 43 -9.53 -5.65 -2.95
C LEU A 43 -10.69 -6.66 -2.94
N ALA A 44 -10.42 -7.94 -2.59
CA ALA A 44 -11.44 -8.96 -2.41
C ALA A 44 -12.15 -8.86 -1.05
N LEU A 45 -11.63 -8.06 -0.13
CA LEU A 45 -12.23 -7.82 1.18
C LEU A 45 -13.36 -6.76 1.06
N LYS A 46 -13.84 -6.25 2.21
CA LYS A 46 -14.92 -5.27 2.26
C LYS A 46 -14.57 -3.99 1.48
N PRO A 47 -15.25 -3.68 0.37
CA PRO A 47 -14.85 -2.59 -0.54
C PRO A 47 -15.23 -1.18 -0.05
N THR A 48 -15.87 -1.05 1.10
CA THR A 48 -16.35 0.23 1.64
C THR A 48 -15.41 0.86 2.66
N VAL A 49 -14.31 0.18 2.99
CA VAL A 49 -13.27 0.65 3.91
C VAL A 49 -11.90 0.42 3.29
N GLU A 50 -10.93 1.20 3.71
CA GLU A 50 -9.55 0.99 3.29
C GLU A 50 -8.92 -0.20 4.02
N TRP A 51 -8.16 -0.97 3.27
CA TRP A 51 -7.29 -2.03 3.74
C TRP A 51 -5.85 -1.69 3.37
N GLY A 52 -4.90 -1.98 4.23
CA GLY A 52 -3.52 -1.69 3.93
C GLY A 52 -2.52 -2.55 4.68
N GLY A 53 -1.27 -2.51 4.23
CA GLY A 53 -0.18 -3.27 4.79
C GLY A 53 1.17 -2.84 4.22
N PHE A 54 2.14 -3.74 4.30
CA PHE A 54 3.54 -3.49 4.02
C PHE A 54 4.13 -4.53 3.09
N VAL A 55 5.13 -4.14 2.32
CA VAL A 55 5.97 -5.03 1.52
C VAL A 55 7.38 -5.01 2.12
N PHE A 56 7.93 -6.19 2.35
CA PHE A 56 9.26 -6.37 2.92
C PHE A 56 10.16 -7.13 1.96
N GLN A 57 11.43 -6.72 1.89
CA GLN A 57 12.48 -7.49 1.27
C GLN A 57 13.16 -8.36 2.31
N LEU A 58 13.24 -9.65 2.07
CA LEU A 58 13.94 -10.62 2.88
C LEU A 58 15.47 -10.56 2.65
N ARG A 59 16.24 -11.27 3.49
CA ARG A 59 17.71 -11.30 3.39
C ARG A 59 18.23 -11.96 2.12
N ASP A 60 17.47 -12.90 1.56
CA ASP A 60 17.80 -13.58 0.31
C ASP A 60 17.45 -12.76 -0.95
N GLY A 61 16.92 -11.55 -0.76
CA GLY A 61 16.52 -10.65 -1.83
C GLY A 61 15.09 -10.82 -2.32
N SER A 62 14.39 -11.88 -1.89
CA SER A 62 12.97 -12.07 -2.22
C SER A 62 12.07 -11.10 -1.46
N PHE A 63 10.81 -11.02 -1.87
CA PHE A 63 9.83 -10.09 -1.30
C PHE A 63 8.63 -10.84 -0.73
N VAL A 64 8.06 -10.29 0.35
CA VAL A 64 6.83 -10.77 0.98
C VAL A 64 5.96 -9.57 1.35
N PHE A 65 4.67 -9.81 1.54
CA PHE A 65 3.75 -8.78 2.03
C PHE A 65 3.15 -9.19 3.38
N SER A 66 2.78 -8.20 4.17
CA SER A 66 2.02 -8.42 5.40
C SER A 66 0.52 -8.50 5.10
N ASP A 67 -0.24 -9.15 5.97
CA ASP A 67 -1.69 -9.26 5.82
C ASP A 67 -2.35 -7.88 5.80
N PRO A 68 -3.36 -7.67 4.95
CA PRO A 68 -4.10 -6.42 4.95
C PRO A 68 -4.88 -6.25 6.26
N VAL A 69 -4.77 -5.08 6.85
CA VAL A 69 -5.53 -4.68 8.04
C VAL A 69 -6.33 -3.41 7.75
N THR A 70 -7.40 -3.20 8.50
CA THR A 70 -8.22 -2.00 8.42
C THR A 70 -8.50 -1.44 9.80
N SER A 71 -8.70 -0.12 9.88
CA SER A 71 -9.24 0.53 11.07
C SER A 71 -10.78 0.60 11.06
N GLU A 72 -11.43 -0.06 10.10
CA GLU A 72 -12.88 0.01 9.82
C GLU A 72 -13.39 1.43 9.49
N ARG A 73 -12.50 2.35 9.20
CA ARG A 73 -12.80 3.71 8.77
C ARG A 73 -12.61 3.83 7.26
N ARG A 74 -13.21 4.85 6.65
CA ARG A 74 -13.01 5.16 5.23
C ARG A 74 -11.55 5.48 4.90
N GLU A 75 -10.82 6.01 5.87
CA GLU A 75 -9.40 6.30 5.75
C GLU A 75 -8.62 5.43 6.74
N VAL A 76 -7.64 4.69 6.27
CA VAL A 76 -6.68 4.02 7.16
C VAL A 76 -5.79 5.09 7.76
N CYS A 77 -6.19 5.62 8.90
CA CYS A 77 -5.42 6.67 9.58
C CYS A 77 -4.15 6.16 10.27
N GLY A 78 -3.91 4.86 10.27
CA GLY A 78 -2.70 4.29 10.80
C GLY A 78 -2.82 2.78 11.07
N TYR A 79 -1.76 2.08 10.80
CA TYR A 79 -1.53 0.69 11.16
C TYR A 79 -0.05 0.49 11.43
N ARG A 80 0.27 -0.56 12.15
CA ARG A 80 1.65 -0.93 12.46
C ARG A 80 2.04 -2.15 11.68
N GLY A 81 3.28 -2.18 11.17
CA GLY A 81 3.86 -3.36 10.55
C GLY A 81 4.76 -4.08 11.53
N GLU A 82 4.65 -5.40 11.58
CA GLU A 82 5.62 -6.24 12.24
C GLU A 82 6.50 -6.89 11.16
N ALA A 83 7.74 -6.38 11.05
CA ALA A 83 8.67 -6.83 10.03
C ALA A 83 9.22 -8.23 10.37
N PRO A 84 9.31 -9.15 9.40
CA PRO A 84 10.05 -10.41 9.57
C PRO A 84 11.49 -10.16 9.98
N GLY A 85 12.05 -11.01 10.82
CA GLY A 85 13.37 -10.83 11.36
C GLY A 85 14.46 -10.65 10.30
N GLY A 86 15.09 -9.48 10.27
CA GLY A 86 16.16 -9.15 9.34
C GLY A 86 15.70 -8.75 7.93
N SER A 87 14.40 -8.54 7.73
CA SER A 87 13.87 -7.95 6.51
C SER A 87 13.98 -6.43 6.52
N ARG A 88 13.77 -5.83 5.36
CA ARG A 88 13.73 -4.38 5.16
C ARG A 88 12.35 -3.99 4.60
N LEU A 89 11.73 -2.96 5.15
CA LEU A 89 10.55 -2.34 4.54
C LEU A 89 10.95 -1.71 3.20
N VAL A 90 10.19 -2.01 2.14
CA VAL A 90 10.42 -1.49 0.80
C VAL A 90 9.20 -0.82 0.22
N GLY A 91 7.99 -1.22 0.62
CA GLY A 91 6.75 -0.66 0.12
C GLY A 91 5.64 -0.63 1.16
N ILE A 92 4.66 0.22 0.92
CA ILE A 92 3.38 0.27 1.62
C ILE A 92 2.26 0.11 0.60
N TYR A 93 1.19 -0.55 0.96
CA TYR A 93 0.03 -0.70 0.08
C TYR A 93 -1.27 -0.41 0.82
N HIS A 94 -2.28 0.10 0.10
CA HIS A 94 -3.65 0.25 0.60
C HIS A 94 -4.67 0.27 -0.53
N THR A 95 -5.94 0.08 -0.17
CA THR A 95 -7.06 0.16 -1.12
C THR A 95 -7.77 1.49 -1.00
N HIS A 96 -8.26 2.01 -2.13
CA HIS A 96 -9.19 3.13 -2.17
C HIS A 96 -10.62 2.61 -2.37
N PRO A 97 -11.56 2.94 -1.44
CA PRO A 97 -12.97 2.55 -1.58
C PRO A 97 -13.64 3.20 -2.79
N GLN A 98 -14.89 2.79 -3.08
CA GLN A 98 -15.67 3.19 -4.26
C GLN A 98 -16.04 4.68 -4.30
N HIS A 99 -15.11 5.56 -4.70
CA HIS A 99 -15.42 6.93 -5.11
C HIS A 99 -14.60 7.31 -6.34
N GLU A 100 -15.19 8.02 -7.30
CA GLU A 100 -14.50 8.45 -8.52
C GLU A 100 -13.26 9.31 -8.26
N ALA A 101 -13.25 10.05 -7.13
CA ALA A 101 -12.11 10.87 -6.71
C ALA A 101 -10.92 10.06 -6.17
N ASP A 102 -11.10 8.77 -5.88
CA ASP A 102 -10.12 7.92 -5.20
C ASP A 102 -9.17 7.19 -6.17
N ASP A 103 -9.20 7.56 -7.46
CA ASP A 103 -8.37 6.96 -8.52
C ASP A 103 -6.88 7.34 -8.44
N TYR A 104 -6.51 8.22 -7.53
CA TYR A 104 -5.17 8.82 -7.44
C TYR A 104 -4.62 8.74 -6.02
N PHE A 105 -3.29 8.86 -5.90
CA PHE A 105 -2.65 9.01 -4.61
C PHE A 105 -3.05 10.33 -3.96
N SER A 106 -3.48 10.27 -2.73
CA SER A 106 -3.70 11.47 -1.93
C SER A 106 -2.36 12.16 -1.59
N THR A 107 -2.42 13.44 -1.25
CA THR A 107 -1.25 14.18 -0.76
C THR A 107 -0.62 13.49 0.46
N ARG A 108 -1.43 12.82 1.29
CA ARG A 108 -0.96 12.06 2.45
C ARG A 108 -0.16 10.83 2.05
N ASP A 109 -0.61 10.09 1.04
CA ASP A 109 0.07 8.89 0.54
C ASP A 109 1.46 9.24 0.02
N VAL A 110 1.49 10.26 -0.84
CA VAL A 110 2.73 10.78 -1.40
C VAL A 110 3.68 11.28 -0.30
N ALA A 111 3.18 12.07 0.66
CA ALA A 111 3.97 12.57 1.78
C ALA A 111 4.50 11.43 2.67
N THR A 112 3.69 10.39 2.88
CA THR A 112 4.08 9.22 3.68
C THR A 112 5.17 8.42 2.96
N ALA A 113 4.97 8.09 1.69
CA ALA A 113 5.95 7.37 0.86
C ALA A 113 7.29 8.12 0.81
N THR A 114 7.24 9.43 0.59
CA THR A 114 8.42 10.30 0.57
C THR A 114 9.17 10.32 1.89
N ARG A 115 8.45 10.51 2.99
CA ARG A 115 9.05 10.51 4.34
C ARG A 115 9.70 9.19 4.70
N MET A 116 9.09 8.08 4.27
CA MET A 116 9.61 6.74 4.53
C MET A 116 10.67 6.29 3.53
N GLY A 117 10.78 6.95 2.37
CA GLY A 117 11.69 6.58 1.29
C GLY A 117 11.36 5.23 0.67
N VAL A 118 10.07 4.87 0.61
CA VAL A 118 9.58 3.59 0.08
C VAL A 118 8.49 3.83 -0.95
N LYS A 119 8.28 2.88 -1.86
CA LYS A 119 7.16 2.92 -2.78
C LYS A 119 5.81 2.85 -2.05
N THR A 120 4.78 3.45 -2.64
CA THR A 120 3.40 3.23 -2.21
C THR A 120 2.56 2.71 -3.37
N TYR A 121 1.67 1.79 -3.05
CA TYR A 121 0.80 1.12 -3.99
C TYR A 121 -0.65 1.31 -3.58
N ILE A 122 -1.52 1.63 -4.53
CA ILE A 122 -2.96 1.69 -4.31
C ILE A 122 -3.70 0.71 -5.19
N GLY A 123 -4.68 0.04 -4.58
CA GLY A 123 -5.67 -0.74 -5.30
C GLY A 123 -6.98 0.04 -5.37
N VAL A 124 -7.43 0.36 -6.56
CA VAL A 124 -8.62 1.19 -6.79
C VAL A 124 -9.82 0.30 -7.09
N VAL A 125 -10.80 0.30 -6.18
CA VAL A 125 -12.00 -0.55 -6.29
C VAL A 125 -12.86 -0.13 -7.49
N SER A 126 -13.07 1.17 -7.70
CA SER A 126 -13.92 1.70 -8.78
C SER A 126 -13.35 1.38 -10.17
N GLY A 127 -12.06 1.60 -10.36
CA GLY A 127 -11.36 1.39 -11.62
C GLY A 127 -10.77 -0.01 -11.78
N ARG A 128 -10.80 -0.82 -10.74
CA ARG A 128 -10.23 -2.18 -10.72
C ARG A 128 -8.80 -2.25 -11.27
N HIS A 129 -7.97 -1.34 -10.81
CA HIS A 129 -6.58 -1.26 -11.22
C HIS A 129 -5.67 -1.01 -10.02
N ILE A 130 -4.38 -1.24 -10.22
CA ILE A 130 -3.33 -1.02 -9.23
C ILE A 130 -2.37 0.02 -9.79
N ARG A 131 -2.04 1.01 -8.95
CA ARG A 131 -1.07 2.06 -9.25
C ARG A 131 0.08 2.03 -8.26
N MET A 132 1.24 2.49 -8.70
CA MET A 132 2.45 2.63 -7.88
C MET A 132 2.99 4.05 -7.99
N PHE A 133 3.42 4.59 -6.87
CA PHE A 133 4.19 5.81 -6.75
C PHE A 133 5.55 5.50 -6.12
N ASP A 134 6.62 5.87 -6.81
CA ASP A 134 8.00 5.77 -6.32
C ASP A 134 8.54 7.17 -6.00
N PRO A 135 8.73 7.51 -4.72
CA PRO A 135 9.21 8.83 -4.33
C PRO A 135 10.63 9.12 -4.82
N ILE A 136 11.44 8.10 -5.10
CA ILE A 136 12.83 8.29 -5.54
C ILE A 136 12.86 8.64 -7.02
N SER A 137 12.19 7.86 -7.86
CA SER A 137 12.20 8.08 -9.32
C SER A 137 11.30 9.23 -9.75
N MET A 138 10.20 9.47 -9.05
CA MET A 138 9.20 10.47 -9.44
C MET A 138 9.49 11.88 -8.95
N HIS A 139 10.23 12.05 -7.85
CA HIS A 139 10.71 13.38 -7.45
C HIS A 139 11.64 14.04 -8.47
N ALA A 140 12.33 13.27 -9.27
CA ALA A 140 13.17 13.77 -10.36
C ALA A 140 12.35 14.27 -11.56
N HIS A 141 11.02 14.06 -11.59
CA HIS A 141 10.21 14.44 -12.74
C HIS A 141 9.80 15.92 -12.64
N PRO A 142 10.20 16.80 -13.61
CA PRO A 142 9.98 18.25 -13.54
C PRO A 142 8.51 18.68 -13.57
N ARG A 143 7.58 17.78 -13.82
CA ARG A 143 6.12 18.01 -13.79
C ARG A 143 5.48 17.69 -12.45
N PHE A 144 6.24 17.17 -11.50
CA PHE A 144 5.73 16.82 -10.17
C PHE A 144 5.72 18.06 -9.28
N LYS A 145 4.65 18.83 -9.31
CA LYS A 145 4.47 19.97 -8.42
C LYS A 145 3.52 19.55 -7.27
N TYR A 146 4.12 19.21 -6.17
CA TYR A 146 3.47 18.81 -4.92
C TYR A 146 2.39 19.75 -4.40
N GLU A 147 2.52 21.04 -4.69
CA GLU A 147 1.77 22.10 -4.03
C GLU A 147 0.52 22.57 -4.79
N GLN A 148 0.32 22.10 -6.01
CA GLN A 148 -0.70 22.69 -6.90
C GLN A 148 -2.00 21.89 -6.99
N TYR A 149 -2.03 20.68 -6.46
CA TYR A 149 -3.15 19.77 -6.70
C TYR A 149 -3.44 18.99 -5.41
N GLY A 150 -4.61 19.20 -4.83
CA GLY A 150 -5.05 18.59 -3.58
C GLY A 150 -5.02 17.06 -3.56
N ASP A 151 -5.17 16.43 -4.73
CA ASP A 151 -5.12 14.97 -4.90
C ASP A 151 -4.48 14.70 -6.24
N ILE A 152 -3.22 14.21 -6.29
CA ILE A 152 -2.75 13.88 -7.59
C ILE A 152 -1.32 13.40 -7.71
N SER A 153 -1.10 12.19 -7.84
CA SER A 153 -0.20 11.66 -8.84
C SER A 153 -0.87 10.45 -9.44
N PRO A 154 -1.02 10.38 -10.75
CA PRO A 154 -1.55 9.17 -11.38
C PRO A 154 -0.66 7.95 -11.10
N GLY A 155 0.59 8.14 -10.66
CA GLY A 155 1.53 7.04 -10.49
C GLY A 155 1.72 6.22 -11.77
N VAL A 156 2.42 5.12 -11.67
CA VAL A 156 2.54 4.12 -12.74
C VAL A 156 1.40 3.12 -12.59
N LEU A 157 0.69 2.86 -13.68
CA LEU A 157 -0.32 1.83 -13.74
C LEU A 157 0.36 0.47 -13.85
N LEU A 158 0.27 -0.38 -12.83
CA LEU A 158 0.89 -1.70 -12.80
C LEU A 158 -0.02 -2.78 -13.37
N GLN A 159 -1.31 -2.69 -13.10
CA GLN A 159 -2.28 -3.68 -13.53
C GLN A 159 -3.62 -3.04 -13.89
N THR A 160 -4.13 -3.39 -15.09
CA THR A 160 -5.49 -3.13 -15.55
C THR A 160 -6.26 -4.45 -15.55
N HIS A 161 -7.52 -4.43 -15.20
CA HIS A 161 -8.40 -5.61 -15.20
C HIS A 161 -8.04 -6.64 -14.12
N LEU A 162 -8.29 -6.28 -12.87
CA LEU A 162 -8.31 -7.26 -11.79
C LEU A 162 -9.44 -8.28 -12.08
N PRO A 163 -9.16 -9.59 -11.91
CA PRO A 163 -10.17 -10.61 -12.12
C PRO A 163 -11.41 -10.33 -11.28
N THR A 164 -12.59 -10.41 -11.88
CA THR A 164 -13.84 -10.48 -11.13
C THR A 164 -13.93 -11.89 -10.57
N GLY A 165 -14.43 -12.07 -9.36
CA GLY A 165 -14.69 -13.42 -8.83
C GLY A 165 -15.61 -14.28 -9.70
N ASN A 166 -16.05 -13.77 -10.85
CA ASN A 166 -16.88 -14.41 -11.86
C ASN A 166 -16.14 -14.63 -13.19
N ASP A 167 -14.87 -14.25 -13.31
CA ASP A 167 -14.10 -14.54 -14.52
C ASP A 167 -13.82 -16.06 -14.56
N PRO A 168 -14.11 -16.75 -15.65
CA PRO A 168 -13.81 -18.18 -15.76
C PRO A 168 -12.30 -18.42 -15.66
N PRO A 169 -11.88 -19.57 -15.12
CA PRO A 169 -10.49 -19.94 -14.97
C PRO A 169 -9.79 -20.07 -16.32
#